data_c60bf86a8dc1b37ded71390316415084
#
_entry.id   c60bf86a8dc1b37ded71390316415084
#
_cell.length_a   1.000
_cell.length_b   1.000
_cell.length_c   1.000
_cell.angle_alpha   90.00
_cell.angle_beta   90.00
_cell.angle_gamma   90.00
#
_symmetry.space_group_name_H-M   'P 1'
#
loop_
_entity.id
_entity.type
_entity.pdbx_description
1 polymer ?
#
loop_
_entity_poly.entity_id
_entity_poly.type
_entity_poly.pdbx_seq_one_letter_code
_entity_poly.pdbx_strand_id
1 'polypeptide(L)'
;MRTLRLLLESNSQVWIFCRNDGLQADFLERAENEGFIALNGVKPHYLCHCKLYGINDDLTMGYLAAMIWVLSAKADKDKDHHVRVDYERFIAGEDDYIYHGRLDDLPDRSEWERLAYSITDKAEFDRICDASSETLTYAEYKAYIYRWLINSSWHYKPESSFERVYVDLWYIAKCYSKKMPVSECAVDVGYACG
;
A
#
# COMPACT_ATOMS: atom_id res chain seq x y z
N MET A 1 -0.41 8.06 25.68
CA MET A 1 -0.68 7.56 24.32
C MET A 1 -0.26 8.66 23.35
N ARG A 2 0.50 8.35 22.29
CA ARG A 2 0.98 9.34 21.31
C ARG A 2 -0.21 9.91 20.51
N THR A 3 -0.19 11.21 20.23
CA THR A 3 -1.19 11.87 19.37
C THR A 3 -0.67 11.95 17.94
N LEU A 4 -1.55 12.03 16.96
CA LEU A 4 -1.16 12.21 15.56
C LEU A 4 -0.47 13.58 15.35
N ARG A 5 -0.87 14.59 16.13
CA ARG A 5 -0.25 15.92 16.11
C ARG A 5 1.23 15.88 16.45
N LEU A 6 1.68 14.94 17.29
CA LEU A 6 3.10 14.76 17.60
C LEU A 6 3.95 14.51 16.33
N LEU A 7 3.40 13.82 15.35
CA LEU A 7 4.06 13.54 14.07
C LEU A 7 4.31 14.82 13.26
N LEU A 8 3.50 15.84 13.48
CA LEU A 8 3.52 17.10 12.72
C LEU A 8 4.36 18.19 13.41
N GLU A 9 4.84 17.98 14.64
CA GLU A 9 5.66 18.98 15.35
C GLU A 9 6.96 19.36 14.61
N SER A 10 7.50 18.43 13.83
CA SER A 10 8.73 18.63 13.04
C SER A 10 8.53 18.44 11.55
N ASN A 11 7.30 18.22 11.10
CA ASN A 11 7.00 17.88 9.71
C ASN A 11 5.72 18.61 9.27
N SER A 12 5.75 19.30 8.14
CA SER A 12 4.54 19.92 7.57
C SER A 12 3.55 18.89 7.01
N GLN A 13 4.04 17.73 6.61
CA GLN A 13 3.25 16.64 6.09
C GLN A 13 3.85 15.29 6.51
N VAL A 14 2.98 14.36 6.90
CA VAL A 14 3.36 12.98 7.25
C VAL A 14 2.45 12.00 6.53
N TRP A 15 3.02 10.90 6.08
CA TRP A 15 2.32 9.83 5.40
C TRP A 15 2.18 8.62 6.31
N ILE A 16 0.97 8.09 6.40
CA ILE A 16 0.57 7.04 7.34
C ILE A 16 0.19 5.78 6.58
N PHE A 17 0.73 4.65 7.00
CA PHE A 17 0.34 3.31 6.54
C PHE A 17 -0.41 2.55 7.63
N CYS A 18 -1.64 2.15 7.34
CA CYS A 18 -2.49 1.32 8.19
C CYS A 18 -2.55 -0.09 7.61
N ARG A 19 -1.87 -1.04 8.22
CA ARG A 19 -1.69 -2.41 7.68
C ARG A 19 -2.98 -3.20 7.50
N ASN A 20 -4.01 -2.93 8.29
CA ASN A 20 -5.28 -3.66 8.29
C ASN A 20 -6.48 -2.76 8.63
N ASP A 21 -7.69 -3.31 8.53
CA ASP A 21 -8.94 -2.56 8.76
C ASP A 21 -9.07 -2.05 10.20
N GLY A 22 -8.60 -2.81 11.18
CA GLY A 22 -8.66 -2.40 12.59
C GLY A 22 -7.78 -1.18 12.86
N LEU A 23 -6.54 -1.18 12.37
CA LEU A 23 -5.62 -0.05 12.47
C LEU A 23 -6.12 1.16 11.69
N GLN A 24 -6.75 0.94 10.54
CA GLN A 24 -7.38 2.01 9.77
C GLN A 24 -8.51 2.67 10.54
N ALA A 25 -9.41 1.88 11.12
CA ALA A 25 -10.54 2.41 11.91
C ALA A 25 -10.04 3.21 13.11
N ASP A 26 -9.06 2.68 13.86
CA ASP A 26 -8.44 3.40 14.99
C ASP A 26 -7.78 4.71 14.54
N PHE A 27 -7.06 4.70 13.42
CA PHE A 27 -6.43 5.90 12.86
C PHE A 27 -7.46 6.97 12.50
N LEU A 28 -8.53 6.60 11.79
CA LEU A 28 -9.56 7.55 11.35
C LEU A 28 -10.35 8.11 12.53
N GLU A 29 -10.66 7.29 13.53
CA GLU A 29 -11.30 7.73 14.78
C GLU A 29 -10.41 8.72 15.53
N ARG A 30 -9.12 8.44 15.69
CA ARG A 30 -8.16 9.35 16.32
C ARG A 30 -8.02 10.66 15.55
N ALA A 31 -7.90 10.58 14.23
CA ALA A 31 -7.82 11.77 13.39
C ALA A 31 -9.06 12.67 13.59
N GLU A 32 -10.26 12.08 13.65
CA GLU A 32 -11.49 12.83 13.93
C GLU A 32 -11.48 13.44 15.33
N ASN A 33 -11.07 12.69 16.34
CA ASN A 33 -11.00 13.14 17.72
C ASN A 33 -9.93 14.25 17.94
N GLU A 34 -8.86 14.24 17.15
CA GLU A 34 -7.81 15.26 17.17
C GLU A 34 -8.13 16.47 16.27
N GLY A 35 -9.29 16.47 15.60
CA GLY A 35 -9.80 17.61 14.82
C GLY A 35 -9.28 17.68 13.40
N PHE A 36 -8.77 16.58 12.83
CA PHE A 36 -8.44 16.52 11.42
C PHE A 36 -9.72 16.53 10.56
N ILE A 37 -9.63 17.12 9.38
CA ILE A 37 -10.70 17.19 8.38
C ILE A 37 -10.13 16.72 7.04
N ALA A 38 -10.90 15.93 6.31
CA ALA A 38 -10.51 15.55 4.96
C ALA A 38 -10.44 16.76 4.02
N LEU A 39 -9.56 16.71 3.02
CA LEU A 39 -9.36 17.80 2.05
C LEU A 39 -10.65 18.25 1.35
N ASN A 40 -11.62 17.35 1.22
CA ASN A 40 -12.96 17.66 0.68
C ASN A 40 -13.96 18.14 1.74
N GLY A 41 -13.53 18.40 2.97
CA GLY A 41 -14.36 18.89 4.06
C GLY A 41 -15.20 17.85 4.80
N VAL A 42 -15.11 16.55 4.43
CA VAL A 42 -15.81 15.49 5.16
C VAL A 42 -15.02 15.02 6.38
N LYS A 43 -15.69 14.30 7.27
CA LYS A 43 -15.05 13.72 8.44
C LYS A 43 -14.12 12.57 8.08
N PRO A 44 -13.04 12.35 8.85
CA PRO A 44 -12.05 11.29 8.58
C PRO A 44 -12.64 9.89 8.36
N HIS A 45 -13.67 9.50 9.13
CA HIS A 45 -14.24 8.16 9.01
C HIS A 45 -14.84 7.84 7.63
N TYR A 46 -15.16 8.84 6.81
CA TYR A 46 -15.58 8.62 5.42
C TYR A 46 -14.44 8.25 4.48
N LEU A 47 -13.19 8.37 4.94
CA LEU A 47 -12.00 7.99 4.19
C LEU A 47 -11.63 6.50 4.36
N CYS A 48 -12.60 5.59 4.44
CA CYS A 48 -12.37 4.18 4.82
C CYS A 48 -11.99 3.25 3.66
N HIS A 49 -11.65 3.79 2.49
CA HIS A 49 -11.42 2.99 1.28
C HIS A 49 -9.94 2.72 0.96
N CYS A 50 -9.02 3.29 1.72
CA CYS A 50 -7.59 3.20 1.49
C CYS A 50 -6.85 2.87 2.79
N LYS A 51 -5.59 2.41 2.69
CA LYS A 51 -4.72 2.13 3.84
C LYS A 51 -3.58 3.14 3.96
N LEU A 52 -3.50 4.07 3.04
CA LEU A 52 -2.47 5.09 2.96
C LEU A 52 -3.10 6.48 3.06
N TYR A 53 -2.60 7.28 3.98
CA TYR A 53 -3.10 8.62 4.26
C TYR A 53 -1.98 9.63 4.34
N GLY A 54 -2.25 10.85 3.90
CA GLY A 54 -1.45 12.02 4.23
C GLY A 54 -2.16 12.85 5.30
N ILE A 55 -1.44 13.31 6.30
CA ILE A 55 -1.88 14.31 7.28
C ILE A 55 -0.97 15.52 7.18
N ASN A 56 -1.53 16.71 7.32
CA ASN A 56 -0.84 17.99 7.21
C ASN A 56 -0.90 18.78 8.52
N ASP A 57 0.02 19.72 8.71
CA ASP A 57 0.12 20.58 9.90
C ASP A 57 -1.08 21.53 10.08
N ASP A 58 -1.81 21.83 9.00
CA ASP A 58 -3.09 22.55 9.03
C ASP A 58 -4.28 21.68 9.47
N LEU A 59 -4.03 20.46 9.93
CA LEU A 59 -5.01 19.44 10.31
C LEU A 59 -5.91 18.97 9.14
N THR A 60 -5.47 19.15 7.92
CA THR A 60 -6.11 18.47 6.79
C THR A 60 -5.53 17.09 6.56
N MET A 61 -6.33 16.20 5.96
CA MET A 61 -5.90 14.85 5.60
C MET A 61 -6.55 14.37 4.32
N GLY A 62 -5.94 13.37 3.70
CA GLY A 62 -6.46 12.78 2.48
C GLY A 62 -5.89 11.39 2.19
N TYR A 63 -6.38 10.79 1.14
CA TYR A 63 -5.79 9.56 0.61
C TYR A 63 -4.44 9.81 0.00
N LEU A 64 -3.57 8.81 0.12
CA LEU A 64 -2.39 8.71 -0.71
C LEU A 64 -2.56 7.56 -1.70
N ALA A 65 -2.34 7.86 -2.96
CA ALA A 65 -2.21 6.83 -3.97
C ALA A 65 -0.98 5.96 -3.65
N ALA A 66 -1.15 4.64 -3.64
CA ALA A 66 -0.05 3.74 -3.32
C ALA A 66 1.11 3.84 -4.32
N MET A 67 0.85 4.27 -5.57
CA MET A 67 1.91 4.60 -6.53
C MET A 67 2.76 5.79 -6.05
N ILE A 68 2.14 6.82 -5.48
CA ILE A 68 2.87 7.98 -4.91
C ILE A 68 3.70 7.52 -3.73
N TRP A 69 3.15 6.68 -2.85
CA TRP A 69 3.87 6.08 -1.72
C TRP A 69 5.13 5.33 -2.16
N VAL A 70 5.00 4.46 -3.16
CA VAL A 70 6.11 3.66 -3.68
C VAL A 70 7.15 4.51 -4.41
N LEU A 71 6.71 5.50 -5.21
CA LEU A 71 7.63 6.36 -5.95
C LEU A 71 8.38 7.32 -5.04
N SER A 72 7.78 7.80 -3.96
CA SER A 72 8.46 8.67 -3.00
C SER A 72 9.61 7.97 -2.28
N ALA A 73 9.54 6.65 -2.10
CA ALA A 73 10.65 5.87 -1.56
C ALA A 73 11.94 5.97 -2.39
N LYS A 74 11.83 6.30 -3.69
CA LYS A 74 12.96 6.52 -4.59
C LYS A 74 13.50 7.95 -4.56
N ALA A 75 12.64 8.92 -4.24
CA ALA A 75 13.00 10.32 -4.12
C ALA A 75 13.79 10.62 -2.84
N ASP A 76 13.88 9.68 -1.90
CA ASP A 76 14.60 9.81 -0.63
C ASP A 76 16.11 10.12 -0.76
N LYS A 77 16.65 10.16 -1.96
CA LYS A 77 18.03 10.64 -2.19
C LYS A 77 18.14 12.15 -2.32
N ASP A 78 17.03 12.86 -2.56
CA ASP A 78 16.99 14.30 -2.80
C ASP A 78 15.91 14.98 -1.94
N LYS A 79 16.28 15.40 -0.76
CA LYS A 79 15.84 16.56 0.08
C LYS A 79 14.35 16.87 0.36
N ASP A 80 13.36 16.32 -0.28
CA ASP A 80 11.94 16.54 0.04
C ASP A 80 11.33 15.27 0.68
N HIS A 81 11.75 15.02 1.92
CA HIS A 81 11.40 13.79 2.62
C HIS A 81 10.03 13.92 3.27
N HIS A 82 9.03 13.29 2.68
CA HIS A 82 7.83 12.98 3.44
C HIS A 82 8.14 11.84 4.42
N VAL A 83 7.93 12.10 5.71
CA VAL A 83 8.06 11.08 6.74
C VAL A 83 6.94 10.07 6.54
N ARG A 84 7.31 8.81 6.34
CA ARG A 84 6.38 7.69 6.24
C ARG A 84 6.33 6.95 7.56
N VAL A 85 5.13 6.71 8.07
CA VAL A 85 4.90 6.12 9.39
C VAL A 85 4.17 4.81 9.26
N ASP A 86 4.70 3.76 9.90
CA ASP A 86 3.96 2.54 10.19
C ASP A 86 3.08 2.82 11.43
N TYR A 87 1.77 2.91 11.21
CA TYR A 87 0.83 3.29 12.25
C TYR A 87 0.78 2.30 13.41
N GLU A 88 0.93 1.00 13.14
CA GLU A 88 0.96 -0.03 14.18
C GLU A 88 2.10 0.20 15.17
N ARG A 89 3.30 0.42 14.66
CA ARG A 89 4.50 0.71 15.47
C ARG A 89 4.37 2.01 16.24
N PHE A 90 3.80 3.04 15.61
CA PHE A 90 3.56 4.33 16.24
C PHE A 90 2.65 4.21 17.47
N ILE A 91 1.50 3.54 17.34
CA ILE A 91 0.57 3.39 18.46
C ILE A 91 1.06 2.41 19.53
N ALA A 92 1.92 1.45 19.15
CA ALA A 92 2.59 0.56 20.10
C ALA A 92 3.61 1.29 20.99
N GLY A 93 3.95 2.54 20.64
CA GLY A 93 4.91 3.34 21.39
C GLY A 93 6.37 3.03 21.04
N GLU A 94 6.63 2.35 19.93
CA GLU A 94 7.99 2.09 19.47
C GLU A 94 8.71 3.41 19.12
N ASP A 95 9.99 3.51 19.44
CA ASP A 95 10.79 4.70 19.11
C ASP A 95 11.04 4.79 17.60
N ASP A 96 11.23 3.64 16.95
CA ASP A 96 11.33 3.54 15.51
C ASP A 96 9.99 3.12 14.91
N TYR A 97 9.17 4.11 14.58
CA TYR A 97 7.89 3.95 13.89
C TYR A 97 7.94 4.39 12.42
N ILE A 98 9.12 4.76 11.92
CA ILE A 98 9.30 5.11 10.52
C ILE A 98 9.04 3.87 9.67
N TYR A 99 8.22 4.03 8.64
CA TYR A 99 8.07 2.98 7.63
C TYR A 99 9.31 2.96 6.76
N HIS A 100 10.20 2.06 7.08
CA HIS A 100 11.44 1.88 6.35
C HIS A 100 11.24 1.10 5.05
N GLY A 101 10.15 1.21 4.34
CA GLY A 101 9.84 0.50 3.09
C GLY A 101 11.00 0.38 2.10
N ARG A 102 12.20 0.11 2.64
CA ARG A 102 13.37 -0.31 1.89
C ARG A 102 13.19 -1.79 1.57
N LEU A 103 13.70 -2.18 0.44
CA LEU A 103 13.75 -3.58 0.02
C LEU A 103 14.33 -4.50 1.09
N ASP A 104 15.23 -3.98 1.93
CA ASP A 104 15.90 -4.70 3.00
C ASP A 104 14.97 -5.07 4.17
N ASP A 105 13.88 -4.31 4.38
CA ASP A 105 12.89 -4.53 5.45
C ASP A 105 11.66 -5.30 4.97
N LEU A 106 11.53 -5.50 3.66
CA LEU A 106 10.44 -6.28 3.09
C LEU A 106 10.71 -7.78 3.21
N PRO A 107 9.67 -8.62 3.32
CA PRO A 107 9.83 -10.06 3.25
C PRO A 107 10.61 -10.49 2.01
N ASP A 108 11.35 -11.60 2.10
CA ASP A 108 12.07 -12.16 0.97
C ASP A 108 11.11 -12.38 -0.22
N ARG A 109 11.42 -11.73 -1.34
CA ARG A 109 10.63 -11.83 -2.56
C ARG A 109 11.00 -13.03 -3.43
N SER A 110 12.03 -13.78 -3.08
CA SER A 110 12.53 -14.89 -3.91
C SER A 110 11.46 -15.95 -4.18
N GLU A 111 10.58 -16.21 -3.21
CA GLU A 111 9.44 -17.10 -3.42
C GLU A 111 8.45 -16.55 -4.46
N TRP A 112 8.16 -15.25 -4.39
CA TRP A 112 7.26 -14.60 -5.35
C TRP A 112 7.85 -14.60 -6.75
N GLU A 113 9.16 -14.34 -6.88
CA GLU A 113 9.86 -14.40 -8.15
C GLU A 113 9.83 -15.83 -8.72
N ARG A 114 10.11 -16.83 -7.90
CA ARG A 114 10.03 -18.23 -8.30
C ARG A 114 8.64 -18.60 -8.80
N LEU A 115 7.59 -18.24 -8.08
CA LEU A 115 6.20 -18.50 -8.48
C LEU A 115 5.82 -17.68 -9.71
N ALA A 116 6.14 -16.39 -9.73
CA ALA A 116 5.79 -15.49 -10.82
C ALA A 116 6.36 -15.94 -12.16
N TYR A 117 7.56 -16.49 -12.16
CA TYR A 117 8.26 -16.93 -13.37
C TYR A 117 8.23 -18.46 -13.59
N SER A 118 7.42 -19.20 -12.84
CA SER A 118 7.20 -20.63 -13.06
C SER A 118 6.56 -20.93 -14.41
N ILE A 119 5.72 -20.01 -14.94
CA ILE A 119 5.14 -20.08 -16.27
C ILE A 119 5.99 -19.24 -17.22
N THR A 120 6.65 -19.87 -18.18
CA THR A 120 7.54 -19.19 -19.13
C THR A 120 6.82 -18.71 -20.39
N ASP A 121 5.75 -19.38 -20.79
CA ASP A 121 4.93 -19.00 -21.93
C ASP A 121 4.03 -17.81 -21.59
N LYS A 122 4.13 -16.73 -22.39
CA LYS A 122 3.36 -15.52 -22.17
C LYS A 122 1.86 -15.73 -22.35
N ALA A 123 1.46 -16.48 -23.36
CA ALA A 123 0.03 -16.68 -23.64
C ALA A 123 -0.63 -17.53 -22.55
N GLU A 124 0.10 -18.50 -22.00
CA GLU A 124 -0.36 -19.28 -20.84
C GLU A 124 -0.47 -18.40 -19.60
N PHE A 125 0.52 -17.53 -19.36
CA PHE A 125 0.49 -16.58 -18.26
C PHE A 125 -0.73 -15.63 -18.36
N ASP A 126 -0.93 -15.03 -19.53
CA ASP A 126 -2.07 -14.13 -19.76
C ASP A 126 -3.39 -14.87 -19.55
N ARG A 127 -3.52 -16.10 -20.05
CA ARG A 127 -4.71 -16.93 -19.86
C ARG A 127 -5.01 -17.22 -18.38
N ILE A 128 -3.98 -17.48 -17.58
CA ILE A 128 -4.13 -17.70 -16.14
C ILE A 128 -4.55 -16.41 -15.45
N CYS A 129 -3.94 -15.29 -15.81
CA CYS A 129 -4.27 -13.99 -15.20
C CYS A 129 -5.70 -13.52 -15.49
N ASP A 130 -6.26 -13.90 -16.65
CA ASP A 130 -7.61 -13.51 -17.06
C ASP A 130 -8.70 -14.52 -16.61
N ALA A 131 -8.28 -15.68 -16.09
CA ALA A 131 -9.21 -16.65 -15.53
C ALA A 131 -9.57 -16.32 -14.07
N SER A 132 -10.69 -16.90 -13.59
CA SER A 132 -11.01 -16.86 -12.15
C SER A 132 -9.85 -17.43 -11.33
N SER A 133 -9.57 -16.81 -10.19
CA SER A 133 -8.48 -17.23 -9.29
C SER A 133 -8.77 -18.49 -8.48
N GLU A 134 -9.84 -19.22 -8.77
CA GLU A 134 -10.24 -20.44 -8.02
C GLU A 134 -9.17 -21.54 -8.02
N THR A 135 -8.37 -21.62 -9.07
CA THR A 135 -7.33 -22.64 -9.22
C THR A 135 -5.97 -22.25 -8.64
N LEU A 136 -5.85 -20.98 -8.21
CA LEU A 136 -4.61 -20.43 -7.68
C LEU A 136 -4.60 -20.49 -6.15
N THR A 137 -3.44 -20.81 -5.59
CA THR A 137 -3.18 -20.49 -4.18
C THR A 137 -3.04 -18.99 -3.97
N TYR A 138 -3.23 -18.52 -2.75
CA TYR A 138 -3.04 -17.09 -2.44
C TYR A 138 -1.60 -16.61 -2.70
N ALA A 139 -0.61 -17.50 -2.51
CA ALA A 139 0.79 -17.20 -2.82
C ALA A 139 1.00 -16.99 -4.32
N GLU A 140 0.47 -17.88 -5.17
CA GLU A 140 0.51 -17.72 -6.62
C GLU A 140 -0.24 -16.48 -7.09
N TYR A 141 -1.42 -16.22 -6.53
CA TYR A 141 -2.20 -15.02 -6.87
C TYR A 141 -1.40 -13.73 -6.68
N LYS A 142 -0.73 -13.57 -5.53
CA LYS A 142 0.16 -12.44 -5.27
C LYS A 142 1.34 -12.38 -6.25
N ALA A 143 1.97 -13.52 -6.49
CA ALA A 143 3.11 -13.61 -7.39
C ALA A 143 2.75 -13.24 -8.83
N TYR A 144 1.56 -13.65 -9.30
CA TYR A 144 1.08 -13.29 -10.63
C TYR A 144 0.70 -11.82 -10.75
N ILE A 145 0.13 -11.20 -9.71
CA ILE A 145 -0.07 -9.74 -9.67
C ILE A 145 1.28 -9.03 -9.78
N TYR A 146 2.29 -9.46 -9.01
CA TYR A 146 3.64 -8.92 -9.06
C TYR A 146 4.22 -8.97 -10.49
N ARG A 147 4.18 -10.12 -11.14
CA ARG A 147 4.65 -10.27 -12.52
C ARG A 147 3.82 -9.45 -13.52
N TRP A 148 2.50 -9.42 -13.34
CA TRP A 148 1.61 -8.64 -14.19
C TRP A 148 1.99 -7.14 -14.17
N LEU A 149 2.27 -6.59 -13.01
CA LEU A 149 2.71 -5.20 -12.86
C LEU A 149 4.03 -4.94 -13.58
N ILE A 150 5.01 -5.85 -13.50
CA ILE A 150 6.28 -5.74 -14.21
C ILE A 150 6.08 -5.76 -15.73
N ASN A 151 5.20 -6.63 -16.21
CA ASN A 151 4.92 -6.78 -17.64
C ASN A 151 3.96 -5.74 -18.20
N SER A 152 3.34 -4.93 -17.35
CA SER A 152 2.37 -3.92 -17.76
C SER A 152 3.05 -2.77 -18.54
N SER A 153 2.24 -2.04 -19.30
CA SER A 153 2.69 -0.83 -20.01
C SER A 153 3.19 0.28 -19.07
N TRP A 154 2.93 0.18 -17.78
CA TRP A 154 3.43 1.12 -16.76
C TRP A 154 4.89 0.89 -16.40
N HIS A 155 5.51 -0.16 -16.90
CA HIS A 155 6.94 -0.47 -16.74
C HIS A 155 7.42 -0.40 -15.28
N TYR A 156 6.65 -0.95 -14.35
CA TYR A 156 7.10 -1.07 -12.98
C TYR A 156 8.41 -1.84 -12.90
N LYS A 157 9.36 -1.31 -12.13
CA LYS A 157 10.57 -2.09 -11.79
C LYS A 157 10.19 -3.22 -10.82
N PRO A 158 10.90 -4.36 -10.83
CA PRO A 158 10.60 -5.47 -9.93
C PRO A 158 10.48 -5.06 -8.47
N GLU A 159 11.38 -4.20 -7.98
CA GLU A 159 11.38 -3.70 -6.61
C GLU A 159 10.10 -2.93 -6.28
N SER A 160 9.72 -2.01 -7.16
CA SER A 160 8.51 -1.19 -6.97
C SER A 160 7.24 -2.03 -7.07
N SER A 161 7.22 -3.04 -7.92
CA SER A 161 6.09 -3.96 -8.05
C SER A 161 5.92 -4.80 -6.78
N PHE A 162 7.02 -5.27 -6.20
CA PHE A 162 6.98 -6.03 -4.95
C PHE A 162 6.45 -5.19 -3.79
N GLU A 163 7.00 -3.99 -3.58
CA GLU A 163 6.53 -3.07 -2.55
C GLU A 163 5.05 -2.73 -2.74
N ARG A 164 4.64 -2.53 -4.00
CA ARG A 164 3.26 -2.24 -4.36
C ARG A 164 2.30 -3.35 -3.94
N VAL A 165 2.63 -4.60 -4.27
CA VAL A 165 1.82 -5.76 -3.86
C VAL A 165 1.80 -5.89 -2.33
N TYR A 166 2.94 -5.67 -1.66
CA TYR A 166 3.04 -5.76 -0.21
C TYR A 166 2.16 -4.73 0.50
N VAL A 167 2.16 -3.49 0.06
CA VAL A 167 1.34 -2.42 0.64
C VAL A 167 -0.16 -2.70 0.49
N ASP A 168 -0.56 -3.32 -0.61
CA ASP A 168 -1.97 -3.60 -0.92
C ASP A 168 -2.42 -5.03 -0.57
N LEU A 169 -1.67 -5.77 0.25
CA LEU A 169 -2.02 -7.15 0.60
C LEU A 169 -3.46 -7.32 1.12
N TRP A 170 -3.99 -6.33 1.84
CA TRP A 170 -5.37 -6.35 2.33
C TRP A 170 -6.38 -6.32 1.18
N TYR A 171 -6.14 -5.50 0.15
CA TYR A 171 -7.00 -5.42 -1.02
C TYR A 171 -6.88 -6.67 -1.87
N ILE A 172 -5.67 -7.16 -2.07
CA ILE A 172 -5.38 -8.40 -2.79
C ILE A 172 -6.06 -9.60 -2.13
N ALA A 173 -6.04 -9.67 -0.79
CA ALA A 173 -6.75 -10.72 -0.05
C ALA A 173 -8.27 -10.64 -0.27
N LYS A 174 -8.84 -9.42 -0.32
CA LYS A 174 -10.26 -9.19 -0.62
C LYS A 174 -10.61 -9.63 -2.05
N CYS A 175 -9.76 -9.30 -3.03
CA CYS A 175 -9.95 -9.73 -4.43
C CYS A 175 -9.87 -11.26 -4.55
N TYR A 176 -8.88 -11.89 -3.93
CA TYR A 176 -8.72 -13.34 -3.89
C TYR A 176 -9.93 -14.04 -3.30
N SER A 177 -10.46 -13.53 -2.16
CA SER A 177 -11.66 -14.11 -1.52
C SER A 177 -12.91 -14.06 -2.41
N LYS A 178 -12.97 -13.09 -3.34
CA LYS A 178 -14.02 -12.94 -4.35
C LYS A 178 -13.74 -13.68 -5.63
N LYS A 179 -12.64 -14.43 -5.72
CA LYS A 179 -12.20 -15.16 -6.89
C LYS A 179 -11.98 -14.28 -8.13
N MET A 180 -11.62 -13.04 -7.90
CA MET A 180 -11.35 -12.06 -8.95
C MET A 180 -10.15 -12.49 -9.80
N PRO A 181 -10.17 -12.32 -11.15
CA PRO A 181 -9.00 -12.52 -11.99
C PRO A 181 -7.78 -11.71 -11.54
N VAL A 182 -6.59 -12.26 -11.76
CA VAL A 182 -5.32 -11.57 -11.43
C VAL A 182 -5.22 -10.24 -12.18
N SER A 183 -5.56 -10.23 -13.48
CA SER A 183 -5.49 -9.03 -14.33
C SER A 183 -6.36 -7.89 -13.79
N GLU A 184 -7.58 -8.16 -13.36
CA GLU A 184 -8.49 -7.16 -12.78
C GLU A 184 -7.93 -6.60 -11.47
N CYS A 185 -7.53 -7.48 -10.54
CA CYS A 185 -6.93 -7.04 -9.28
C CYS A 185 -5.62 -6.26 -9.51
N ALA A 186 -4.79 -6.71 -10.47
CA ALA A 186 -3.53 -6.05 -10.77
C ALA A 186 -3.71 -4.66 -11.39
N VAL A 187 -4.77 -4.46 -12.20
CA VAL A 187 -5.15 -3.13 -12.70
C VAL A 187 -5.46 -2.21 -11.53
N ASP A 188 -6.31 -2.64 -10.60
CA ASP A 188 -6.70 -1.83 -9.45
C ASP A 188 -5.48 -1.52 -8.55
N VAL A 189 -4.64 -2.53 -8.27
CA VAL A 189 -3.38 -2.36 -7.52
C VAL A 189 -2.42 -1.42 -8.27
N GLY A 190 -2.34 -1.47 -9.57
CA GLY A 190 -1.48 -0.63 -10.39
C GLY A 190 -1.96 0.82 -10.48
N TYR A 191 -3.26 1.07 -10.57
CA TYR A 191 -3.81 2.43 -10.69
C TYR A 191 -3.82 3.23 -9.39
N ALA A 192 -3.56 2.61 -8.26
CA ALA A 192 -3.75 3.24 -6.97
C ALA A 192 -5.22 3.52 -6.65
N CYS A 193 -5.68 2.90 -5.64
CA CYS A 193 -6.91 3.19 -4.91
C CYS A 193 -7.81 4.24 -5.55
N GLY A 194 -8.77 3.81 -6.29
CA GLY A 194 -9.88 4.68 -6.63
C GLY A 194 -10.65 5.07 -5.39
#